data_d97b78ce4e42b7a2a77525f464630860
#
_entry.id   d97b78ce4e42b7a2a77525f464630860
#
_cell.length_a   1.000
_cell.length_b   1.000
_cell.length_c   1.000
_cell.angle_alpha   90.00
_cell.angle_beta   90.00
_cell.angle_gamma   90.00
#
_symmetry.space_group_name_H-M   'P 1'
#
loop_
_entity.id
_entity.type
_entity.pdbx_description
1 polymer ?
#
loop_
_entity_poly.entity_id
_entity_poly.type
_entity_poly.pdbx_seq_one_letter_code
_entity_poly.pdbx_strand_id
1 'polypeptide(L)'
;MEIGVISDGISRNFKYSVSVIKEYNIKHVELQYIDKKEVGDLTKKEQIEVKKIINNNGLKVPCVSRHNFSGLSVLETKITDKKYINHLDSLKRCIEFAKFINCPNVRVMSFKKEMILFGENGAEQWVMSKNAWKKLVYLFKPIIKVAEKSKINLVVETGNNAMINSAQLALKLIKELSSKNLKVLWDPANSLFCNEKPYPDGLQSIINKHLGHIHMKDLEVDIPQARVKMCQFGKGEMNKY
;
A
#
# COMPACT_ATOMS: atom_id res chain seq x y z
N MET A 1 -11.89 4.43 -14.85
CA MET A 1 -11.36 4.38 -13.47
C MET A 1 -12.55 4.57 -12.54
N GLU A 2 -12.66 3.78 -11.47
CA GLU A 2 -13.73 3.89 -10.49
C GLU A 2 -13.18 4.47 -9.19
N ILE A 3 -13.96 5.32 -8.53
CA ILE A 3 -13.55 6.01 -7.29
C ILE A 3 -14.05 5.21 -6.10
N GLY A 4 -13.18 5.04 -5.12
CA GLY A 4 -13.47 4.41 -3.83
C GLY A 4 -12.92 5.24 -2.68
N VAL A 5 -13.17 4.79 -1.47
CA VAL A 5 -12.69 5.43 -0.26
C VAL A 5 -12.19 4.39 0.74
N ILE A 6 -11.12 4.72 1.47
CA ILE A 6 -10.67 3.92 2.62
C ILE A 6 -11.62 4.17 3.79
N SER A 7 -12.28 3.12 4.27
CA SER A 7 -13.38 3.24 5.25
C SER A 7 -13.01 3.98 6.54
N ASP A 8 -11.84 3.72 7.07
CA ASP A 8 -11.37 4.34 8.32
C ASP A 8 -10.83 5.77 8.13
N GLY A 9 -10.69 6.23 6.88
CA GLY A 9 -10.53 7.66 6.56
C GLY A 9 -11.80 8.48 6.88
N ILE A 10 -12.97 7.83 6.91
CA ILE A 10 -14.23 8.43 7.34
C ILE A 10 -14.40 8.24 8.84
N SER A 11 -14.40 6.98 9.29
CA SER A 11 -14.56 6.61 10.70
C SER A 11 -14.06 5.20 10.96
N ARG A 12 -13.56 4.97 12.18
CA ARG A 12 -13.30 3.60 12.66
C ARG A 12 -14.57 2.76 12.80
N ASN A 13 -15.74 3.37 13.01
CA ASN A 13 -17.01 2.65 12.99
C ASN A 13 -17.39 2.31 11.55
N PHE A 14 -17.24 1.04 11.19
CA PHE A 14 -17.43 0.59 9.80
C PHE A 14 -18.86 0.79 9.29
N LYS A 15 -19.87 0.57 10.13
CA LYS A 15 -21.28 0.77 9.75
C LYS A 15 -21.57 2.23 9.44
N TYR A 16 -21.02 3.15 10.23
CA TYR A 16 -21.13 4.58 9.99
C TYR A 16 -20.39 4.99 8.68
N SER A 17 -19.18 4.48 8.48
CA SER A 17 -18.46 4.74 7.23
C SER A 17 -19.25 4.29 6.00
N VAL A 18 -19.90 3.12 6.07
CA VAL A 18 -20.73 2.61 4.98
C VAL A 18 -21.97 3.49 4.75
N SER A 19 -22.60 4.05 5.81
CA SER A 19 -23.73 4.97 5.62
C SER A 19 -23.32 6.24 4.87
N VAL A 20 -22.17 6.82 5.21
CA VAL A 20 -21.61 7.98 4.51
C VAL A 20 -21.26 7.63 3.04
N ILE A 21 -20.60 6.49 2.81
CA ILE A 21 -20.25 6.02 1.46
C ILE A 21 -21.49 5.94 0.57
N LYS A 22 -22.60 5.46 1.11
CA LYS A 22 -23.88 5.37 0.38
C LYS A 22 -24.48 6.74 0.09
N GLU A 23 -24.43 7.66 1.02
CA GLU A 23 -24.93 9.03 0.85
C GLU A 23 -24.27 9.71 -0.35
N TYR A 24 -22.97 9.46 -0.58
CA TYR A 24 -22.22 9.98 -1.72
C TYR A 24 -22.26 9.07 -2.97
N ASN A 25 -23.11 8.04 -3.00
CA ASN A 25 -23.21 7.08 -4.12
C ASN A 25 -21.89 6.39 -4.52
N ILE A 26 -20.94 6.31 -3.62
CA ILE A 26 -19.67 5.59 -3.85
C ILE A 26 -19.94 4.09 -3.81
N LYS A 27 -19.34 3.33 -4.73
CA LYS A 27 -19.54 1.88 -4.86
C LYS A 27 -18.35 1.05 -4.41
N HIS A 28 -17.20 1.68 -4.16
CA HIS A 28 -15.97 1.00 -3.81
C HIS A 28 -15.48 1.44 -2.42
N VAL A 29 -15.20 0.46 -1.58
CA VAL A 29 -14.66 0.69 -0.23
C VAL A 29 -13.39 -0.12 -0.04
N GLU A 30 -12.32 0.53 0.36
CA GLU A 30 -11.08 -0.13 0.74
C GLU A 30 -11.06 -0.36 2.26
N LEU A 31 -10.55 -1.52 2.66
CA LEU A 31 -10.58 -1.96 4.05
C LEU A 31 -9.17 -1.96 4.64
N GLN A 32 -8.92 -1.09 5.61
CA GLN A 32 -7.67 -1.02 6.36
C GLN A 32 -7.91 -1.31 7.85
N TYR A 33 -8.74 -0.51 8.49
CA TYR A 33 -9.22 -0.77 9.83
C TYR A 33 -10.74 -0.91 9.83
N ILE A 34 -11.22 -1.81 10.66
CA ILE A 34 -12.63 -2.04 10.91
C ILE A 34 -12.84 -2.01 12.42
N ASP A 35 -13.60 -1.03 12.89
CA ASP A 35 -13.75 -0.70 14.28
C ASP A 35 -12.36 -0.49 14.95
N LYS A 36 -11.98 -1.35 15.88
CA LYS A 36 -10.71 -1.24 16.61
C LYS A 36 -9.59 -2.13 16.05
N LYS A 37 -9.87 -2.90 14.99
CA LYS A 37 -8.93 -3.91 14.46
C LYS A 37 -8.44 -3.55 13.07
N GLU A 38 -7.17 -3.80 12.84
CA GLU A 38 -6.64 -3.82 11.49
C GLU A 38 -7.09 -5.08 10.76
N VAL A 39 -7.42 -4.98 9.46
CA VAL A 39 -7.83 -6.15 8.67
C VAL A 39 -6.78 -7.26 8.74
N GLY A 40 -7.25 -8.52 8.77
CA GLY A 40 -6.41 -9.69 9.05
C GLY A 40 -6.40 -10.10 10.53
N ASP A 41 -6.89 -9.23 11.44
CA ASP A 41 -7.06 -9.58 12.86
C ASP A 41 -8.54 -9.74 13.27
N LEU A 42 -9.42 -9.68 12.28
CA LEU A 42 -10.86 -9.92 12.47
C LEU A 42 -11.12 -11.39 12.78
N THR A 43 -11.94 -11.65 13.78
CA THR A 43 -12.49 -12.99 14.05
C THR A 43 -13.39 -13.45 12.91
N LYS A 44 -13.66 -14.75 12.80
CA LYS A 44 -14.58 -15.28 11.78
C LYS A 44 -15.97 -14.66 11.84
N LYS A 45 -16.48 -14.39 13.05
CA LYS A 45 -17.77 -13.72 13.25
C LYS A 45 -17.74 -12.30 12.68
N GLU A 46 -16.69 -11.53 12.96
CA GLU A 46 -16.53 -10.17 12.43
C GLU A 46 -16.35 -10.17 10.89
N GLN A 47 -15.60 -11.13 10.34
CA GLN A 47 -15.46 -11.28 8.88
C GLN A 47 -16.81 -11.53 8.20
N ILE A 48 -17.67 -12.38 8.77
CA ILE A 48 -19.02 -12.66 8.27
C ILE A 48 -19.89 -11.39 8.32
N GLU A 49 -19.85 -10.66 9.43
CA GLU A 49 -20.60 -9.41 9.58
C GLU A 49 -20.15 -8.35 8.55
N VAL A 50 -18.85 -8.17 8.39
CA VAL A 50 -18.29 -7.25 7.39
C VAL A 50 -18.74 -7.62 5.97
N LYS A 51 -18.65 -8.90 5.60
CA LYS A 51 -19.12 -9.39 4.30
C LYS A 51 -20.61 -9.12 4.09
N LYS A 52 -21.43 -9.35 5.13
CA LYS A 52 -22.86 -9.06 5.08
C LYS A 52 -23.15 -7.59 4.85
N ILE A 53 -22.44 -6.70 5.55
CA ILE A 53 -22.55 -5.25 5.37
C ILE A 53 -22.19 -4.85 3.94
N ILE A 54 -21.06 -5.34 3.42
CA ILE A 54 -20.61 -5.08 2.04
C ILE A 54 -21.69 -5.51 1.04
N ASN A 55 -22.16 -6.75 1.13
CA ASN A 55 -23.14 -7.31 0.18
C ASN A 55 -24.48 -6.59 0.25
N ASN A 56 -25.00 -6.33 1.45
CA ASN A 56 -26.30 -5.66 1.64
C ASN A 56 -26.31 -4.23 1.13
N ASN A 57 -25.13 -3.61 0.99
CA ASN A 57 -24.98 -2.24 0.48
C ASN A 57 -24.48 -2.19 -0.97
N GLY A 58 -24.32 -3.34 -1.64
CA GLY A 58 -23.86 -3.41 -3.03
C GLY A 58 -22.45 -2.86 -3.23
N LEU A 59 -21.61 -2.91 -2.19
CA LEU A 59 -20.25 -2.39 -2.25
C LEU A 59 -19.27 -3.43 -2.83
N LYS A 60 -18.25 -2.94 -3.51
CA LYS A 60 -17.10 -3.72 -3.98
C LYS A 60 -15.86 -3.34 -3.18
N VAL A 61 -14.98 -4.31 -2.93
CA VAL A 61 -13.72 -4.09 -2.21
C VAL A 61 -12.56 -4.28 -3.20
N PRO A 62 -11.91 -3.19 -3.65
CA PRO A 62 -10.80 -3.28 -4.58
C PRO A 62 -9.49 -3.73 -3.92
N CYS A 63 -9.30 -3.44 -2.64
CA CYS A 63 -8.08 -3.76 -1.90
C CYS A 63 -8.33 -3.98 -0.41
N VAL A 64 -7.60 -4.93 0.18
CA VAL A 64 -7.43 -5.12 1.62
C VAL A 64 -6.07 -4.56 2.01
N SER A 65 -6.03 -3.51 2.83
CA SER A 65 -4.89 -2.59 2.95
C SER A 65 -4.23 -2.56 4.31
N ARG A 66 -3.99 -3.72 4.92
CA ARG A 66 -3.17 -3.80 6.13
C ARG A 66 -1.75 -3.29 5.88
N HIS A 67 -1.10 -2.72 6.92
CA HIS A 67 0.28 -2.26 6.88
C HIS A 67 1.30 -3.42 7.02
N ASN A 68 1.10 -4.50 6.24
CA ASN A 68 2.01 -5.63 6.25
C ASN A 68 3.44 -5.19 5.90
N PHE A 69 4.42 -5.58 6.73
CA PHE A 69 5.86 -5.27 6.65
C PHE A 69 6.24 -3.78 6.84
N SER A 70 5.30 -2.92 7.19
CA SER A 70 5.61 -1.54 7.57
C SER A 70 6.45 -1.51 8.85
N GLY A 71 7.38 -0.57 8.93
CA GLY A 71 8.19 -0.31 10.13
C GLY A 71 9.34 -1.31 10.38
N LEU A 72 9.45 -2.38 9.62
CA LEU A 72 10.60 -3.30 9.71
C LEU A 72 11.81 -2.72 8.98
N SER A 73 12.97 -2.66 9.65
CA SER A 73 14.23 -2.29 9.00
C SER A 73 14.65 -3.35 7.98
N VAL A 74 14.96 -2.93 6.77
CA VAL A 74 15.45 -3.85 5.74
C VAL A 74 16.82 -4.44 6.10
N LEU A 75 17.68 -3.65 6.76
CA LEU A 75 19.03 -4.08 7.09
C LEU A 75 19.07 -5.07 8.25
N GLU A 76 18.21 -4.89 9.24
CA GLU A 76 18.23 -5.67 10.48
C GLU A 76 17.36 -6.92 10.40
N THR A 77 16.24 -6.84 9.65
CA THR A 77 15.25 -7.92 9.60
C THR A 77 15.81 -9.20 8.99
N LYS A 78 15.52 -10.33 9.63
CA LYS A 78 15.77 -11.68 9.11
C LYS A 78 14.42 -12.37 8.87
N ILE A 79 14.37 -13.29 7.90
CA ILE A 79 13.14 -14.07 7.61
C ILE A 79 12.73 -14.99 8.78
N THR A 80 13.62 -15.24 9.70
CA THR A 80 13.42 -16.05 10.93
C THR A 80 12.94 -15.21 12.11
N ASP A 81 12.94 -13.89 12.00
CA ASP A 81 12.54 -13.02 13.10
C ASP A 81 11.04 -13.13 13.38
N LYS A 82 10.69 -13.20 14.66
CA LYS A 82 9.29 -13.26 15.11
C LYS A 82 8.44 -12.13 14.53
N LYS A 83 8.97 -10.91 14.44
CA LYS A 83 8.25 -9.77 13.83
C LYS A 83 7.98 -10.01 12.36
N TYR A 84 8.95 -10.49 11.58
CA TYR A 84 8.77 -10.81 10.18
C TYR A 84 7.74 -11.93 9.97
N ILE A 85 7.84 -13.01 10.75
CA ILE A 85 6.90 -14.14 10.73
C ILE A 85 5.47 -13.67 11.05
N ASN A 86 5.31 -12.83 12.07
CA ASN A 86 4.00 -12.26 12.42
C ASN A 86 3.38 -11.45 11.27
N HIS A 87 4.19 -10.65 10.54
CA HIS A 87 3.72 -9.94 9.36
C HIS A 87 3.35 -10.90 8.21
N LEU A 88 4.12 -11.97 8.03
CA LEU A 88 3.84 -12.98 7.01
C LEU A 88 2.53 -13.73 7.33
N ASP A 89 2.29 -14.05 8.59
CA ASP A 89 1.05 -14.69 9.01
C ASP A 89 -0.15 -13.73 8.94
N SER A 90 0.05 -12.46 9.25
CA SER A 90 -0.97 -11.42 9.02
C SER A 90 -1.32 -11.28 7.54
N LEU A 91 -0.32 -11.32 6.66
CA LEU A 91 -0.55 -11.32 5.22
C LEU A 91 -1.38 -12.52 4.77
N LYS A 92 -1.09 -13.73 5.27
CA LYS A 92 -1.90 -14.92 4.97
C LYS A 92 -3.36 -14.72 5.39
N ARG A 93 -3.61 -14.21 6.61
CA ARG A 93 -4.97 -13.91 7.08
C ARG A 93 -5.67 -12.84 6.22
N CYS A 94 -4.95 -11.80 5.80
CA CYS A 94 -5.47 -10.80 4.85
C CYS A 94 -5.86 -11.42 3.51
N ILE A 95 -5.05 -12.32 2.98
CA ILE A 95 -5.33 -13.04 1.73
C ILE A 95 -6.56 -13.93 1.87
N GLU A 96 -6.69 -14.67 2.96
CA GLU A 96 -7.89 -15.50 3.24
C GLU A 96 -9.15 -14.62 3.32
N PHE A 97 -9.07 -13.50 4.01
CA PHE A 97 -10.18 -12.56 4.11
C PHE A 97 -10.50 -11.92 2.76
N ALA A 98 -9.50 -11.48 2.00
CA ALA A 98 -9.69 -10.92 0.65
C ALA A 98 -10.43 -11.92 -0.26
N LYS A 99 -10.02 -13.19 -0.26
CA LYS A 99 -10.74 -14.24 -1.00
C LYS A 99 -12.18 -14.43 -0.52
N PHE A 100 -12.38 -14.41 0.78
CA PHE A 100 -13.71 -14.58 1.37
C PHE A 100 -14.69 -13.49 0.93
N ILE A 101 -14.21 -12.25 0.73
CA ILE A 101 -15.03 -11.11 0.29
C ILE A 101 -14.91 -10.81 -1.22
N ASN A 102 -14.27 -11.67 -2.01
CA ASN A 102 -14.02 -11.49 -3.45
C ASN A 102 -13.18 -10.24 -3.80
N CYS A 103 -12.22 -9.89 -2.94
CA CYS A 103 -11.30 -8.79 -3.17
C CYS A 103 -10.08 -9.25 -3.95
N PRO A 104 -9.70 -8.59 -5.06
CA PRO A 104 -8.61 -9.04 -5.92
C PRO A 104 -7.20 -8.73 -5.40
N ASN A 105 -7.06 -7.72 -4.55
CA ASN A 105 -5.76 -7.17 -4.16
C ASN A 105 -5.55 -7.15 -2.64
N VAL A 106 -4.31 -7.42 -2.22
CA VAL A 106 -3.86 -7.23 -0.83
C VAL A 106 -2.62 -6.36 -0.82
N ARG A 107 -2.64 -5.28 -0.04
CA ARG A 107 -1.51 -4.36 0.09
C ARG A 107 -0.37 -4.96 0.90
N VAL A 108 0.85 -4.66 0.46
CA VAL A 108 2.09 -4.86 1.21
C VAL A 108 2.93 -3.60 1.19
N MET A 109 3.62 -3.33 2.30
CA MET A 109 4.61 -2.27 2.38
C MET A 109 6.00 -2.85 2.09
N SER A 110 6.91 -2.00 1.65
CA SER A 110 8.27 -2.39 1.29
C SER A 110 9.29 -2.11 2.41
N PHE A 111 8.91 -2.42 3.64
CA PHE A 111 9.72 -2.17 4.83
C PHE A 111 9.89 -0.66 5.12
N LYS A 112 10.61 -0.33 6.17
CA LYS A 112 10.90 1.04 6.57
C LYS A 112 12.07 1.57 5.74
N LYS A 113 11.91 2.78 5.22
CA LYS A 113 13.03 3.56 4.70
C LYS A 113 13.89 4.03 5.89
N GLU A 114 15.16 3.70 5.86
CA GLU A 114 16.09 4.21 6.88
C GLU A 114 16.36 5.69 6.63
N MET A 115 16.57 6.44 7.70
CA MET A 115 16.95 7.84 7.60
C MET A 115 18.41 7.93 7.17
N ILE A 116 18.67 8.68 6.10
CA ILE A 116 20.01 9.01 5.64
C ILE A 116 20.30 10.43 6.08
N LEU A 117 21.26 10.58 6.99
CA LEU A 117 21.65 11.89 7.50
C LEU A 117 22.58 12.63 6.54
N PHE A 118 23.39 11.87 5.81
CA PHE A 118 24.37 12.41 4.86
C PHE A 118 24.47 11.51 3.63
N GLY A 119 24.50 12.10 2.46
CA GLY A 119 24.68 11.35 1.21
C GLY A 119 24.52 12.25 -0.02
N GLU A 120 25.42 12.12 -0.95
CA GLU A 120 25.42 12.95 -2.16
C GLU A 120 24.22 12.70 -3.07
N ASN A 121 23.70 11.47 -3.10
CA ASN A 121 22.61 11.09 -4.00
C ASN A 121 21.38 10.49 -3.28
N GLY A 122 21.18 10.85 -2.02
CA GLY A 122 19.98 10.54 -1.27
C GLY A 122 19.67 9.05 -1.10
N ALA A 123 18.38 8.73 -1.09
CA ALA A 123 17.88 7.40 -0.77
C ALA A 123 18.33 6.29 -1.70
N GLU A 124 18.57 6.59 -2.99
CA GLU A 124 18.94 5.58 -3.96
C GLU A 124 20.37 5.05 -3.74
N GLN A 125 21.32 5.93 -3.50
CA GLN A 125 22.70 5.51 -3.18
C GLN A 125 22.78 4.69 -1.90
N TRP A 126 22.04 5.09 -0.86
CA TRP A 126 22.01 4.32 0.37
C TRP A 126 21.44 2.91 0.14
N VAL A 127 20.36 2.80 -0.63
CA VAL A 127 19.76 1.52 -1.02
C VAL A 127 20.80 0.61 -1.70
N MET A 128 21.67 1.17 -2.51
CA MET A 128 22.72 0.42 -3.22
C MET A 128 23.92 0.12 -2.33
N SER A 129 24.40 1.08 -1.54
CA SER A 129 25.68 1.02 -0.83
C SER A 129 25.74 -0.02 0.29
N LYS A 130 24.64 -0.36 0.93
CA LYS A 130 24.57 -1.32 2.04
C LYS A 130 23.99 -2.68 1.64
N ASN A 131 23.95 -3.01 0.37
CA ASN A 131 23.23 -4.18 -0.14
C ASN A 131 21.74 -4.22 0.26
N ALA A 132 21.19 -3.08 0.66
CA ALA A 132 19.81 -2.98 1.13
C ALA A 132 18.82 -3.46 0.06
N TRP A 133 19.08 -3.14 -1.20
CA TRP A 133 18.28 -3.59 -2.32
C TRP A 133 18.27 -5.12 -2.46
N LYS A 134 19.44 -5.77 -2.47
CA LYS A 134 19.53 -7.24 -2.54
C LYS A 134 18.80 -7.89 -1.37
N LYS A 135 18.91 -7.29 -0.18
CA LYS A 135 18.23 -7.77 1.02
C LYS A 135 16.72 -7.56 0.94
N LEU A 136 16.25 -6.44 0.42
CA LEU A 136 14.83 -6.20 0.15
C LEU A 136 14.25 -7.28 -0.75
N VAL A 137 14.90 -7.55 -1.89
CA VAL A 137 14.50 -8.62 -2.81
C VAL A 137 14.47 -9.98 -2.11
N TYR A 138 15.49 -10.29 -1.31
CA TYR A 138 15.54 -11.52 -0.52
C TYR A 138 14.36 -11.65 0.44
N LEU A 139 14.04 -10.58 1.18
CA LEU A 139 12.93 -10.54 2.12
C LEU A 139 11.56 -10.64 1.42
N PHE A 140 11.45 -10.16 0.18
CA PHE A 140 10.22 -10.28 -0.59
C PHE A 140 9.96 -11.68 -1.14
N LYS A 141 10.96 -12.54 -1.32
CA LYS A 141 10.77 -13.88 -1.89
C LYS A 141 9.74 -14.75 -1.14
N PRO A 142 9.75 -14.85 0.20
CA PRO A 142 8.70 -15.59 0.91
C PRO A 142 7.31 -14.94 0.78
N ILE A 143 7.25 -13.61 0.72
CA ILE A 143 6.02 -12.84 0.55
C ILE A 143 5.37 -13.19 -0.80
N ILE A 144 6.16 -13.18 -1.86
CA ILE A 144 5.71 -13.52 -3.22
C ILE A 144 5.24 -14.97 -3.30
N LYS A 145 5.96 -15.92 -2.69
CA LYS A 145 5.55 -17.34 -2.66
C LYS A 145 4.16 -17.52 -2.04
N VAL A 146 3.82 -16.75 -1.00
CA VAL A 146 2.47 -16.79 -0.40
C VAL A 146 1.41 -16.31 -1.40
N ALA A 147 1.68 -15.22 -2.11
CA ALA A 147 0.77 -14.68 -3.12
C ALA A 147 0.53 -15.64 -4.29
N GLU A 148 1.60 -16.20 -4.83
CA GLU A 148 1.56 -17.15 -5.95
C GLU A 148 0.78 -18.42 -5.59
N LYS A 149 1.09 -19.02 -4.42
CA LYS A 149 0.33 -20.18 -3.90
C LYS A 149 -1.15 -19.86 -3.72
N SER A 150 -1.46 -18.64 -3.36
CA SER A 150 -2.83 -18.18 -3.10
C SER A 150 -3.55 -17.67 -4.34
N LYS A 151 -2.84 -17.44 -5.45
CA LYS A 151 -3.37 -16.83 -6.68
C LYS A 151 -4.06 -15.49 -6.42
N ILE A 152 -3.50 -14.66 -5.53
CA ILE A 152 -3.97 -13.31 -5.20
C ILE A 152 -2.96 -12.28 -5.69
N ASN A 153 -3.40 -11.08 -6.04
CA ASN A 153 -2.48 -10.00 -6.34
C ASN A 153 -2.00 -9.34 -5.04
N LEU A 154 -0.70 -9.18 -4.90
CA LEU A 154 -0.13 -8.23 -3.96
C LEU A 154 0.08 -6.91 -4.67
N VAL A 155 -0.26 -5.83 -4.00
CA VAL A 155 0.00 -4.47 -4.47
C VAL A 155 0.99 -3.81 -3.51
N VAL A 156 2.23 -3.56 -3.99
CA VAL A 156 3.25 -2.86 -3.20
C VAL A 156 3.02 -1.37 -3.29
N GLU A 157 2.82 -0.72 -2.15
CA GLU A 157 2.57 0.72 -2.11
C GLU A 157 3.86 1.52 -2.29
N THR A 158 3.79 2.55 -3.15
CA THR A 158 4.82 3.59 -3.21
C THR A 158 4.65 4.51 -1.99
N GLY A 159 5.37 4.22 -0.91
CA GLY A 159 5.20 4.90 0.38
C GLY A 159 6.33 5.89 0.68
N ASN A 160 6.01 7.07 1.21
CA ASN A 160 6.99 8.09 1.55
C ASN A 160 8.04 7.61 2.58
N ASN A 161 7.66 6.72 3.47
CA ASN A 161 8.54 6.13 4.51
C ASN A 161 8.84 4.64 4.25
N ALA A 162 8.88 4.24 2.99
CA ALA A 162 9.11 2.86 2.56
C ALA A 162 10.30 2.78 1.60
N MET A 163 10.88 1.59 1.45
CA MET A 163 12.00 1.36 0.50
C MET A 163 11.56 1.58 -0.95
N ILE A 164 10.33 1.25 -1.27
CA ILE A 164 9.71 1.56 -2.56
C ILE A 164 8.89 2.83 -2.37
N ASN A 165 9.43 3.96 -2.81
CA ASN A 165 8.81 5.27 -2.69
C ASN A 165 8.50 5.93 -4.05
N SER A 166 8.82 5.24 -5.15
CA SER A 166 8.61 5.71 -6.51
C SER A 166 8.10 4.60 -7.42
N ALA A 167 7.46 4.97 -8.52
CA ALA A 167 7.04 4.03 -9.56
C ALA A 167 8.23 3.30 -10.19
N GLN A 168 9.36 3.99 -10.36
CA GLN A 168 10.59 3.41 -10.90
C GLN A 168 11.16 2.32 -10.00
N LEU A 169 11.24 2.54 -8.69
CA LEU A 169 11.70 1.52 -7.74
C LEU A 169 10.71 0.34 -7.65
N ALA A 170 9.41 0.60 -7.71
CA ALA A 170 8.40 -0.46 -7.76
C ALA A 170 8.57 -1.34 -8.99
N LEU A 171 8.76 -0.73 -10.16
CA LEU A 171 9.02 -1.45 -11.42
C LEU A 171 10.30 -2.29 -11.36
N LYS A 172 11.37 -1.74 -10.77
CA LYS A 172 12.63 -2.46 -10.55
C LYS A 172 12.41 -3.71 -9.68
N LEU A 173 11.68 -3.56 -8.56
CA LEU A 173 11.37 -4.69 -7.67
C LEU A 173 10.55 -5.77 -8.37
N ILE A 174 9.53 -5.39 -9.14
CA ILE A 174 8.68 -6.32 -9.91
C ILE A 174 9.52 -7.09 -10.94
N LYS A 175 10.40 -6.41 -11.66
CA LYS A 175 11.27 -7.05 -12.65
C LYS A 175 12.21 -8.09 -12.00
N GLU A 176 12.81 -7.76 -10.86
CA GLU A 176 13.72 -8.68 -10.17
C GLU A 176 13.01 -9.88 -9.53
N LEU A 177 11.81 -9.69 -9.01
CA LEU A 177 11.01 -10.78 -8.43
C LEU A 177 10.29 -11.61 -9.50
N SER A 178 10.08 -11.05 -10.70
CA SER A 178 9.48 -11.71 -11.87
C SER A 178 8.15 -12.43 -11.60
N SER A 179 7.34 -11.91 -10.66
CA SER A 179 6.06 -12.51 -10.29
C SER A 179 4.87 -11.81 -10.95
N LYS A 180 3.96 -12.60 -11.54
CA LYS A 180 2.69 -12.08 -12.08
C LYS A 180 1.76 -11.53 -10.99
N ASN A 181 1.96 -11.98 -9.74
CA ASN A 181 1.13 -11.65 -8.60
C ASN A 181 1.61 -10.41 -7.83
N LEU A 182 2.69 -9.74 -8.28
CA LEU A 182 3.12 -8.46 -7.70
C LEU A 182 2.81 -7.32 -8.65
N LYS A 183 2.07 -6.34 -8.15
CA LYS A 183 1.71 -5.11 -8.86
C LYS A 183 1.99 -3.89 -8.00
N VAL A 184 1.82 -2.71 -8.54
CA VAL A 184 2.02 -1.44 -7.83
C VAL A 184 0.68 -0.94 -7.30
N LEU A 185 0.65 -0.56 -6.03
CA LEU A 185 -0.30 0.40 -5.50
C LEU A 185 0.40 1.75 -5.58
N TRP A 186 -0.02 2.57 -6.53
CA TRP A 186 0.62 3.84 -6.79
C TRP A 186 -0.05 4.97 -6.02
N ASP A 187 0.74 5.68 -5.23
CA ASP A 187 0.32 6.90 -4.54
C ASP A 187 1.16 8.06 -5.10
N PRO A 188 0.63 8.82 -6.08
CA PRO A 188 1.36 9.87 -6.77
C PRO A 188 1.86 10.99 -5.85
N ALA A 189 1.14 11.29 -4.78
CA ALA A 189 1.59 12.31 -3.83
C ALA A 189 2.85 11.88 -3.06
N ASN A 190 3.09 10.57 -2.91
CA ASN A 190 4.33 10.07 -2.32
C ASN A 190 5.55 10.28 -3.22
N SER A 191 5.37 10.40 -4.53
CA SER A 191 6.44 10.72 -5.49
C SER A 191 7.08 12.09 -5.23
N LEU A 192 6.34 13.02 -4.63
CA LEU A 192 6.87 14.34 -4.26
C LEU A 192 8.01 14.25 -3.22
N PHE A 193 8.02 13.21 -2.38
CA PHE A 193 9.07 13.00 -1.38
C PHE A 193 10.36 12.39 -1.95
N CYS A 194 10.37 11.97 -3.20
CA CYS A 194 11.55 11.36 -3.85
C CYS A 194 11.93 12.02 -5.18
N ASN A 195 11.39 13.20 -5.45
CA ASN A 195 11.64 13.97 -6.66
C ASN A 195 11.30 13.23 -7.97
N GLU A 196 10.33 12.32 -7.92
CA GLU A 196 9.75 11.70 -9.11
C GLU A 196 8.56 12.56 -9.57
N LYS A 197 8.48 12.89 -10.85
CA LYS A 197 7.28 13.50 -11.43
C LYS A 197 6.17 12.46 -11.50
N PRO A 198 5.05 12.65 -10.75
CA PRO A 198 3.97 11.68 -10.77
C PRO A 198 3.42 11.45 -12.19
N TYR A 199 3.22 12.51 -12.93
CA TYR A 199 2.76 12.49 -14.32
C TYR A 199 3.65 13.40 -15.19
N PRO A 200 4.04 12.97 -16.39
CA PRO A 200 3.72 11.66 -16.99
C PRO A 200 4.59 10.51 -16.50
N ASP A 201 5.76 10.77 -15.93
CA ASP A 201 6.88 9.82 -15.80
C ASP A 201 6.53 8.61 -14.92
N GLY A 202 6.04 8.87 -13.70
CA GLY A 202 5.68 7.82 -12.76
C GLY A 202 4.57 6.92 -13.32
N LEU A 203 3.45 7.53 -13.74
CA LEU A 203 2.30 6.78 -14.25
C LEU A 203 2.63 5.96 -15.50
N GLN A 204 3.27 6.56 -16.50
CA GLN A 204 3.60 5.90 -17.76
C GLN A 204 4.49 4.67 -17.57
N SER A 205 5.35 4.68 -16.57
CA SER A 205 6.24 3.56 -16.29
C SER A 205 5.52 2.28 -15.84
N ILE A 206 4.32 2.41 -15.24
CA ILE A 206 3.61 1.30 -14.60
C ILE A 206 2.22 0.98 -15.15
N ILE A 207 1.58 1.94 -15.87
CA ILE A 207 0.15 1.88 -16.20
C ILE A 207 -0.28 0.62 -16.97
N ASN A 208 0.49 0.18 -17.92
CA ASN A 208 0.05 -0.85 -18.87
C ASN A 208 0.07 -2.28 -18.31
N LYS A 209 1.00 -2.60 -17.38
CA LYS A 209 1.19 -3.99 -16.92
C LYS A 209 1.29 -4.13 -15.42
N HIS A 210 1.72 -3.09 -14.74
CA HIS A 210 2.18 -3.20 -13.36
C HIS A 210 1.28 -2.49 -12.36
N LEU A 211 0.41 -1.58 -12.81
CA LEU A 211 -0.54 -0.89 -11.96
C LEU A 211 -1.63 -1.86 -11.48
N GLY A 212 -1.80 -1.97 -10.18
CA GLY A 212 -2.83 -2.81 -9.54
C GLY A 212 -3.88 -2.00 -8.81
N HIS A 213 -3.49 -0.86 -8.23
CA HIS A 213 -4.37 0.03 -7.48
C HIS A 213 -3.77 1.44 -7.39
N ILE A 214 -4.58 2.43 -7.05
CA ILE A 214 -4.16 3.83 -6.89
C ILE A 214 -4.71 4.36 -5.57
N HIS A 215 -3.83 4.99 -4.78
CA HIS A 215 -4.24 5.89 -3.71
C HIS A 215 -4.10 7.34 -4.16
N MET A 216 -5.09 8.16 -3.83
CA MET A 216 -5.07 9.59 -4.15
C MET A 216 -5.18 10.39 -2.88
N LYS A 217 -4.25 11.29 -2.68
CA LYS A 217 -4.25 12.33 -1.66
C LYS A 217 -3.58 13.58 -2.21
N ASP A 218 -3.69 14.69 -1.52
CA ASP A 218 -3.00 15.92 -1.90
C ASP A 218 -2.22 16.51 -0.73
N LEU A 219 -1.16 17.23 -1.05
CA LEU A 219 -0.18 17.74 -0.10
C LEU A 219 0.14 19.19 -0.42
N GLU A 220 0.18 20.03 0.60
CA GLU A 220 0.83 21.34 0.58
C GLU A 220 2.29 21.18 1.00
N VAL A 221 3.22 21.72 0.23
CA VAL A 221 4.65 21.69 0.51
C VAL A 221 5.14 23.09 0.83
N ASP A 222 5.61 23.29 2.03
CA ASP A 222 6.23 24.52 2.51
C ASP A 222 7.75 24.34 2.56
N ILE A 223 8.42 24.68 1.46
CA ILE A 223 9.86 24.50 1.29
C ILE A 223 10.66 25.30 2.33
N PRO A 224 10.37 26.62 2.57
CA PRO A 224 11.09 27.41 3.58
C PRO A 224 11.05 26.83 4.99
N GLN A 225 9.95 26.16 5.35
CA GLN A 225 9.80 25.54 6.66
C GLN A 225 10.08 24.04 6.67
N ALA A 226 10.47 23.46 5.53
CA ALA A 226 10.67 22.01 5.35
C ALA A 226 9.47 21.18 5.84
N ARG A 227 8.24 21.66 5.62
CA ARG A 227 7.01 21.01 6.06
C ARG A 227 6.18 20.50 4.90
N VAL A 228 5.52 19.38 5.15
CA VAL A 228 4.50 18.83 4.26
C VAL A 228 3.23 18.59 5.08
N LYS A 229 2.09 19.02 4.56
CA LYS A 229 0.79 18.89 5.20
C LYS A 229 -0.21 18.30 4.21
N MET A 230 -1.05 17.40 4.68
CA MET A 230 -2.18 16.93 3.88
C MET A 230 -3.21 18.03 3.74
N CYS A 231 -3.76 18.16 2.53
CA CYS A 231 -4.80 19.14 2.22
C CYS A 231 -5.95 18.49 1.44
N GLN A 232 -6.98 19.27 1.21
CA GLN A 232 -8.07 18.85 0.33
C GLN A 232 -7.55 18.59 -1.07
N PHE A 233 -7.98 17.49 -1.68
CA PHE A 233 -7.60 17.13 -3.04
C PHE A 233 -7.92 18.26 -4.04
N GLY A 234 -6.94 18.58 -4.88
CA GLY A 234 -7.01 19.70 -5.82
C GLY A 234 -6.61 21.07 -5.23
N LYS A 235 -6.21 21.14 -3.95
CA LYS A 235 -5.72 22.37 -3.30
C LYS A 235 -4.22 22.39 -3.04
N GLY A 236 -3.53 21.29 -3.30
CA GLY A 236 -2.10 21.13 -3.06
C GLY A 236 -1.27 20.95 -4.34
N GLU A 237 -0.13 20.32 -4.18
CA GLU A 237 0.87 20.12 -5.23
C GLU A 237 0.38 19.23 -6.39
N MET A 238 -0.55 18.29 -6.12
CA MET A 238 -1.06 17.39 -7.15
C MET A 238 -1.83 18.10 -8.26
N ASN A 239 -2.30 19.31 -8.01
CA ASN A 239 -2.97 20.15 -9.01
C ASN A 239 -2.02 20.66 -10.13
N LYS A 240 -0.69 20.47 -9.94
CA LYS A 240 0.34 20.87 -10.91
C LYS A 240 0.63 19.78 -11.96
N TYR A 241 0.06 18.61 -11.80
CA TYR A 241 0.23 17.42 -12.63
C TYR A 241 -1.10 16.92 -13.19
#